data_13880e673456dd38ae9f628a369531f2
#
_entry.id   13880e673456dd38ae9f628a369531f2
#
_cell.length_a   1.000
_cell.length_b   1.000
_cell.length_c   1.000
_cell.angle_alpha   90.00
_cell.angle_beta   90.00
_cell.angle_gamma   90.00
#
_symmetry.space_group_name_H-M   'P 1'
#
loop_
_entity.id
_entity.type
_entity.pdbx_description
1 polymer ?
#
loop_
_entity_poly.entity_id
_entity_poly.type
_entity_poly.pdbx_seq_one_letter_code
_entity_poly.pdbx_strand_id
1 'polypeptide(L)'
;MNNNQQNNNGKTPKSNQTITILLIAALITFATVYLMKNALTSSSEEELTYNQFIQMVENDQIDSVAVSSSEIEIHPKSSVDGYSPLKRYYTVRMESDDQLTQRLEDRGIEIRKLQQTDSLML
;
A
#
# COMPACT_ATOMS: atom_id res chain seq x y z
N MET A 1 33.75 -28.61 -46.98
CA MET A 1 32.39 -28.53 -47.21
C MET A 1 31.54 -28.93 -46.07
N ASN A 2 31.88 -29.85 -45.46
CA ASN A 2 31.10 -30.29 -44.31
C ASN A 2 31.05 -29.31 -43.20
N ASN A 3 31.96 -28.42 -43.21
CA ASN A 3 32.06 -27.45 -42.14
C ASN A 3 30.83 -26.58 -42.03
N ASN A 4 30.21 -26.34 -43.12
CA ASN A 4 29.04 -25.47 -43.10
C ASN A 4 27.96 -26.00 -42.23
N GLN A 5 27.77 -27.26 -42.25
CA GLN A 5 26.69 -27.83 -41.47
C GLN A 5 26.97 -27.74 -40.01
N GLN A 6 28.19 -27.91 -39.65
CA GLN A 6 28.52 -27.81 -38.24
C GLN A 6 28.29 -26.45 -37.71
N ASN A 7 28.64 -25.48 -38.50
CA ASN A 7 28.44 -24.12 -38.07
C ASN A 7 26.98 -23.82 -37.81
N ASN A 8 26.14 -24.28 -38.67
CA ASN A 8 24.74 -24.06 -38.54
C ASN A 8 24.21 -24.70 -37.27
N ASN A 9 24.64 -25.87 -37.00
CA ASN A 9 24.16 -26.58 -35.83
C ASN A 9 24.54 -25.86 -34.56
N GLY A 10 25.76 -25.35 -34.54
CA GLY A 10 26.21 -24.66 -33.36
C GLY A 10 25.37 -23.39 -33.07
N LYS A 11 25.02 -22.71 -34.13
CA LYS A 11 24.28 -21.46 -33.96
C LYS A 11 22.87 -21.69 -33.45
N THR A 12 22.22 -22.70 -33.98
CA THR A 12 20.83 -22.92 -33.64
C THR A 12 20.60 -23.09 -32.16
N PRO A 13 21.31 -23.95 -31.46
CA PRO A 13 21.11 -24.09 -30.02
C PRO A 13 21.35 -22.81 -29.28
N LYS A 14 22.36 -22.06 -29.68
CA LYS A 14 22.64 -20.80 -29.03
C LYS A 14 21.49 -19.82 -29.18
N SER A 15 20.93 -19.73 -30.35
CA SER A 15 19.82 -18.84 -30.61
C SER A 15 18.63 -19.19 -29.74
N ASN A 16 18.32 -20.45 -29.66
CA ASN A 16 17.21 -20.88 -28.84
C ASN A 16 17.43 -20.56 -27.37
N GLN A 17 18.63 -20.77 -26.93
CA GLN A 17 18.97 -20.51 -25.54
C GLN A 17 18.86 -19.03 -25.23
N THR A 18 19.31 -18.19 -26.13
CA THR A 18 19.23 -16.76 -25.97
C THR A 18 17.77 -16.31 -25.92
N ILE A 19 16.96 -16.83 -26.80
CA ILE A 19 15.55 -16.49 -26.85
C ILE A 19 14.86 -16.91 -25.55
N THR A 20 15.20 -18.11 -25.09
CA THR A 20 14.62 -18.60 -23.83
C THR A 20 14.97 -17.69 -22.67
N ILE A 21 16.21 -17.28 -22.59
CA ILE A 21 16.65 -16.38 -21.52
C ILE A 21 15.91 -15.07 -21.60
N LEU A 22 15.76 -14.53 -22.80
CA LEU A 22 15.03 -13.27 -22.97
C LEU A 22 13.58 -13.40 -22.57
N LEU A 23 12.95 -14.51 -22.90
CA LEU A 23 11.56 -14.72 -22.54
C LEU A 23 11.39 -14.83 -21.04
N ILE A 24 12.31 -15.53 -20.39
CA ILE A 24 12.24 -15.67 -18.94
C ILE A 24 12.44 -14.31 -18.28
N ALA A 25 13.40 -13.54 -18.76
CA ALA A 25 13.66 -12.22 -18.21
C ALA A 25 12.44 -11.32 -18.38
N ALA A 26 11.83 -11.36 -19.56
CA ALA A 26 10.66 -10.57 -19.81
C ALA A 26 9.51 -10.98 -18.90
N LEU A 27 9.36 -12.26 -18.67
CA LEU A 27 8.31 -12.77 -17.82
C LEU A 27 8.50 -12.31 -16.38
N ILE A 28 9.70 -12.40 -15.89
CA ILE A 28 10.02 -11.97 -14.54
C ILE A 28 9.78 -10.47 -14.39
N THR A 29 10.23 -9.70 -15.35
CA THR A 29 10.01 -8.25 -15.32
C THR A 29 8.54 -7.92 -15.31
N PHE A 30 7.79 -8.58 -16.16
CA PHE A 30 6.35 -8.36 -16.24
C PHE A 30 5.67 -8.69 -14.94
N ALA A 31 6.03 -9.82 -14.35
CA ALA A 31 5.45 -10.23 -13.09
C ALA A 31 5.78 -9.24 -11.98
N THR A 32 7.02 -8.77 -11.94
CA THR A 32 7.43 -7.82 -10.93
C THR A 32 6.65 -6.51 -11.05
N VAL A 33 6.54 -5.99 -12.26
CA VAL A 33 5.81 -4.76 -12.49
C VAL A 33 4.34 -4.93 -12.13
N TYR A 34 3.77 -6.07 -12.49
CA TYR A 34 2.37 -6.33 -12.19
C TYR A 34 2.13 -6.38 -10.69
N LEU A 35 3.00 -7.05 -9.96
CA LEU A 35 2.84 -7.16 -8.52
C LEU A 35 3.02 -5.81 -7.84
N MET A 36 3.98 -5.03 -8.27
CA MET A 36 4.19 -3.70 -7.70
C MET A 36 3.01 -2.80 -7.96
N LYS A 37 2.52 -2.82 -9.17
CA LYS A 37 1.39 -1.99 -9.55
C LYS A 37 0.17 -2.38 -8.74
N ASN A 38 -0.06 -3.68 -8.59
CA ASN A 38 -1.20 -4.17 -7.83
C ASN A 38 -1.09 -3.79 -6.36
N ALA A 39 0.10 -3.90 -5.81
CA ALA A 39 0.33 -3.55 -4.41
C ALA A 39 0.12 -2.07 -4.18
N LEU A 40 0.59 -1.23 -5.10
CA LEU A 40 0.46 0.21 -4.93
C LEU A 40 -0.97 0.68 -5.12
N THR A 41 -1.69 0.09 -6.06
CA THR A 41 -3.06 0.52 -6.32
C THR A 41 -4.06 -0.03 -5.33
N SER A 42 -3.97 -1.31 -5.05
CA SER A 42 -4.98 -1.95 -4.22
C SER A 42 -4.69 -1.78 -2.73
N SER A 43 -3.45 -1.41 -2.39
CA SER A 43 -3.06 -1.29 -0.99
C SER A 43 -2.86 0.13 -0.52
N SER A 44 -3.11 1.12 -1.37
CA SER A 44 -2.84 2.50 -1.01
C SER A 44 -3.79 3.03 0.05
N GLU A 45 -5.00 2.51 0.08
CA GLU A 45 -5.99 2.94 1.06
C GLU A 45 -6.80 1.76 1.54
N GLU A 46 -7.13 1.79 2.81
CA GLU A 46 -7.98 0.78 3.39
C GLU A 46 -8.94 1.43 4.36
N GLU A 47 -10.23 1.19 4.16
CA GLU A 47 -11.23 1.69 5.08
C GLU A 47 -11.41 0.72 6.22
N LEU A 48 -11.33 1.22 7.44
CA LEU A 48 -11.61 0.44 8.64
C LEU A 48 -13.00 0.78 9.12
N THR A 49 -13.66 -0.19 9.78
CA THR A 49 -14.93 0.13 10.39
C THR A 49 -14.68 1.01 11.61
N TYR A 50 -15.69 1.75 12.00
CA TYR A 50 -15.56 2.60 13.17
C TYR A 50 -15.23 1.76 14.39
N ASN A 51 -15.81 0.58 14.49
CA ASN A 51 -15.54 -0.30 15.63
C ASN A 51 -14.07 -0.73 15.64
N GLN A 52 -13.51 -1.03 14.48
CA GLN A 52 -12.09 -1.37 14.42
C GLN A 52 -11.22 -0.21 14.85
N PHE A 53 -11.59 0.99 14.44
CA PHE A 53 -10.88 2.18 14.84
C PHE A 53 -10.91 2.35 16.35
N ILE A 54 -12.08 2.20 16.97
CA ILE A 54 -12.20 2.34 18.42
C ILE A 54 -11.38 1.27 19.14
N GLN A 55 -11.38 0.06 18.62
CA GLN A 55 -10.56 -0.99 19.22
C GLN A 55 -9.07 -0.64 19.15
N MET A 56 -8.65 -0.06 18.04
CA MET A 56 -7.25 0.38 17.93
C MET A 56 -6.93 1.46 18.95
N VAL A 57 -7.87 2.37 19.16
CA VAL A 57 -7.68 3.41 20.15
C VAL A 57 -7.48 2.78 21.53
N GLU A 58 -8.34 1.84 21.89
CA GLU A 58 -8.29 1.25 23.21
C GLU A 58 -7.12 0.33 23.42
N ASN A 59 -6.57 -0.21 22.34
CA ASN A 59 -5.40 -1.08 22.42
C ASN A 59 -4.10 -0.31 22.25
N ASP A 60 -4.15 1.02 22.24
CA ASP A 60 -2.95 1.85 22.11
C ASP A 60 -2.19 1.59 20.82
N GLN A 61 -2.90 1.36 19.75
CA GLN A 61 -2.27 1.04 18.48
C GLN A 61 -2.16 2.24 17.54
N ILE A 62 -2.65 3.39 17.94
CA ILE A 62 -2.70 4.58 17.10
C ILE A 62 -1.74 5.63 17.58
N ASP A 63 -0.91 6.14 16.67
CA ASP A 63 0.03 7.20 16.96
C ASP A 63 -0.65 8.57 16.87
N SER A 64 -1.39 8.79 15.79
CA SER A 64 -2.09 10.06 15.60
C SER A 64 -3.25 9.84 14.66
N VAL A 65 -4.15 10.81 14.62
CA VAL A 65 -5.27 10.81 13.69
C VAL A 65 -5.38 12.20 13.07
N ALA A 66 -5.90 12.24 11.85
CA ALA A 66 -6.22 13.49 11.17
C ALA A 66 -7.72 13.49 10.89
N VAL A 67 -8.41 14.48 11.41
CA VAL A 67 -9.87 14.51 11.38
C VAL A 67 -10.35 15.53 10.38
N SER A 68 -11.28 15.13 9.53
CA SER A 68 -11.97 16.02 8.63
C SER A 68 -13.46 16.00 8.96
N SER A 69 -14.25 16.67 8.14
CA SER A 69 -15.69 16.67 8.38
C SER A 69 -16.34 15.34 8.08
N SER A 70 -15.71 14.51 7.25
CA SER A 70 -16.34 13.28 6.80
C SER A 70 -15.57 12.03 7.17
N GLU A 71 -14.29 12.13 7.47
CA GLU A 71 -13.51 10.93 7.75
C GLU A 71 -12.41 11.22 8.76
N ILE A 72 -11.85 10.15 9.28
CA ILE A 72 -10.74 10.20 10.22
C ILE A 72 -9.63 9.38 9.60
N GLU A 73 -8.50 10.00 9.33
CA GLU A 73 -7.33 9.30 8.83
C GLU A 73 -6.55 8.77 10.01
N ILE A 74 -6.16 7.50 9.95
CA ILE A 74 -5.57 6.81 11.09
C ILE A 74 -4.12 6.52 10.81
N HIS A 75 -3.26 6.88 11.74
CA HIS A 75 -1.83 6.61 11.64
C HIS A 75 -1.44 5.62 12.73
N PRO A 76 -1.36 4.33 12.40
CA PRO A 76 -0.98 3.33 13.40
C PRO A 76 0.46 3.51 13.85
N LYS A 77 0.74 3.08 15.06
CA LYS A 77 2.11 3.09 15.55
C LYS A 77 2.95 2.14 14.73
N SER A 78 4.20 2.49 14.52
CA SER A 78 5.09 1.67 13.71
C SER A 78 5.38 0.33 14.36
N SER A 79 5.18 0.22 15.65
CA SER A 79 5.43 -1.02 16.35
C SER A 79 4.30 -2.03 16.23
N VAL A 80 3.18 -1.63 15.65
CA VAL A 80 2.01 -2.51 15.56
C VAL A 80 2.11 -3.33 14.27
N ASP A 81 2.00 -4.65 14.41
CA ASP A 81 2.02 -5.54 13.26
C ASP A 81 0.69 -5.48 12.53
N GLY A 82 0.75 -5.76 11.24
CA GLY A 82 -0.46 -5.83 10.44
C GLY A 82 -0.83 -4.55 9.73
N TYR A 83 -0.09 -3.47 9.97
CA TYR A 83 -0.36 -2.20 9.31
C TYR A 83 0.86 -1.73 8.56
N SER A 84 0.66 -1.32 7.32
CA SER A 84 1.75 -0.92 6.45
C SER A 84 1.91 0.59 6.48
N PRO A 85 3.15 1.10 6.58
CA PRO A 85 3.37 2.54 6.52
C PRO A 85 3.09 3.12 5.14
N LEU A 86 2.96 2.26 4.14
CA LEU A 86 2.68 2.71 2.79
C LEU A 86 1.19 2.80 2.49
N LYS A 87 0.36 2.37 3.42
CA LYS A 87 -1.08 2.31 3.22
C LYS A 87 -1.74 3.38 4.06
N ARG A 88 -2.75 4.01 3.49
CA ARG A 88 -3.54 5.00 4.20
C ARG A 88 -4.75 4.31 4.81
N TYR A 89 -4.89 4.42 6.12
CA TYR A 89 -6.04 3.85 6.82
C TYR A 89 -6.97 4.97 7.23
N TYR A 90 -8.25 4.74 7.08
CA TYR A 90 -9.23 5.76 7.43
C TYR A 90 -10.54 5.10 7.83
N THR A 91 -11.37 5.86 8.52
CA THR A 91 -12.73 5.43 8.85
C THR A 91 -13.66 6.62 8.67
N VAL A 92 -14.94 6.32 8.48
CA VAL A 92 -15.94 7.36 8.34
C VAL A 92 -16.19 7.97 9.69
N ARG A 93 -16.27 9.29 9.73
CA ARG A 93 -16.53 9.99 10.98
C ARG A 93 -17.96 9.80 11.39
N MET A 94 -18.15 9.44 12.65
CA MET A 94 -19.48 9.24 13.22
C MET A 94 -19.87 10.46 14.01
N GLU A 95 -20.86 11.18 13.52
CA GLU A 95 -21.29 12.42 14.19
C GLU A 95 -21.92 12.15 15.55
N SER A 96 -22.38 10.93 15.75
CA SER A 96 -23.02 10.59 17.00
C SER A 96 -22.02 10.33 18.13
N ASP A 97 -20.74 10.30 17.83
CA ASP A 97 -19.75 10.05 18.88
C ASP A 97 -19.19 11.36 19.39
N ASP A 98 -19.89 11.94 20.36
CA ASP A 98 -19.48 13.21 20.93
C ASP A 98 -18.24 13.09 21.79
N GLN A 99 -17.91 11.89 22.20
CA GLN A 99 -16.82 11.68 23.15
C GLN A 99 -15.55 11.27 22.46
N LEU A 100 -15.53 11.27 21.13
CA LEU A 100 -14.36 10.81 20.41
C LEU A 100 -13.11 11.61 20.78
N THR A 101 -13.21 12.92 20.78
CA THR A 101 -12.05 13.76 21.10
C THR A 101 -11.51 13.44 22.49
N GLN A 102 -12.41 13.33 23.45
CA GLN A 102 -12.00 13.02 24.81
C GLN A 102 -11.34 11.64 24.88
N ARG A 103 -11.91 10.69 24.18
CA ARG A 103 -11.36 9.33 24.16
C ARG A 103 -9.95 9.32 23.59
N LEU A 104 -9.72 10.06 22.53
CA LEU A 104 -8.40 10.15 21.92
C LEU A 104 -7.40 10.85 22.84
N GLU A 105 -7.85 11.93 23.47
CA GLU A 105 -6.97 12.66 24.38
C GLU A 105 -6.60 11.81 25.58
N ASP A 106 -7.53 11.03 26.10
CA ASP A 106 -7.27 10.19 27.24
C ASP A 106 -6.19 9.15 26.95
N ARG A 107 -6.05 8.79 25.68
CA ARG A 107 -5.05 7.82 25.26
C ARG A 107 -3.77 8.44 24.77
N GLY A 108 -3.68 9.77 24.81
CA GLY A 108 -2.48 10.44 24.35
C GLY A 108 -2.28 10.43 22.87
N ILE A 109 -3.36 10.27 22.11
CA ILE A 109 -3.26 10.23 20.65
C ILE A 109 -3.27 11.65 20.12
N GLU A 110 -2.34 11.97 19.26
CA GLU A 110 -2.27 13.28 18.64
C GLU A 110 -3.42 13.46 17.66
N ILE A 111 -4.13 14.56 17.77
CA ILE A 111 -5.26 14.85 16.90
C ILE A 111 -4.90 16.02 16.01
N ARG A 112 -4.98 15.81 14.72
CA ARG A 112 -4.70 16.84 13.73
C ARG A 112 -5.93 17.08 12.89
N LYS A 113 -5.99 18.25 12.29
CA LYS A 113 -7.05 18.55 11.35
C LYS A 113 -6.57 18.19 9.97
N LEU A 114 -7.37 17.39 9.27
CA LEU A 114 -7.01 16.98 7.92
C LEU A 114 -7.18 18.16 6.98
N GLN A 115 -6.14 18.47 6.22
CA GLN A 115 -6.18 19.55 5.26
C GLN A 115 -7.01 19.14 4.07
N GLN A 116 -7.97 19.98 3.74
CA GLN A 116 -8.81 19.71 2.59
C GLN A 116 -8.12 20.18 1.34
N THR A 117 -8.12 19.32 0.35
CA THR A 117 -7.50 19.69 -0.90
C THR A 117 -8.23 20.80 -1.61
N ASP A 118 -9.50 20.90 -1.35
CA ASP A 118 -10.26 21.95 -2.00
C ASP A 118 -9.73 23.32 -1.64
N SER A 119 -9.13 23.44 -0.47
CA SER A 119 -8.55 24.72 -0.11
C SER A 119 -7.45 25.11 -1.08
N LEU A 120 -6.90 24.14 -1.78
CA LEU A 120 -5.85 24.41 -2.74
C LEU A 120 -6.38 24.78 -4.09
N MET A 121 -7.63 24.51 -4.30
CA MET A 121 -8.22 24.74 -5.59
C MET A 121 -8.51 26.16 -5.84
N LEU A 122 -8.29 26.95 -4.91
CA LEU A 122 -8.61 28.36 -5.05
C LEU A 122 -7.76 29.16 -6.02
#